data_6b4bfe1440f7a5601c125581c8cd7577
#
_entry.id   6b4bfe1440f7a5601c125581c8cd7577
#
_cell.length_a   1.000
_cell.length_b   1.000
_cell.length_c   1.000
_cell.angle_alpha   90.00
_cell.angle_beta   90.00
_cell.angle_gamma   90.00
#
_symmetry.space_group_name_H-M   'P 1'
#
loop_
_entity.id
_entity.type
_entity.pdbx_description
1 polymer ?
#
loop_
_entity_poly.entity_id
_entity_poly.type
_entity_poly.pdbx_seq_one_letter_code
_entity_poly.pdbx_strand_id
1 'polypeptide(L)'
;MMEKNNKKENTAAGGSLSSSISNIFFPDDFILGTATSAFQIEGAGKTEWQGFIGNDKTPLNNAIMHYERYKEDMEYILYLGNAYRFSMDWSKLQKGPFGQLDPDVLAHYEYIFKTLKENNKKVMLVLNHFSNPAWIFEYGGWPSKKTVDVFVDYSKKVLDYFSPYIDYINTFNEPNAYGLETYLLKDFPPKKFSIAGWKKTLKNMAQAHELIYDYAKERHPLIQVGISYASMLIETFSNKSLIQKVMKGFAGLIQNESVHELFTKKGKVDFIGLSYYTRILLAGGFTVVYGEKGRKFLEEHGLAHDDLWEIYPEGIYRNLKYFYEKYKKPLIITENGSCTEDDGLRKKVLHDHLQYVLKAINEGIPVKGYFHWSTFDNFELATGPSRKFGLVGVDFKDPKLERKIKGSGEYYHKIAASKSLIPLNP
;
A
#
# COMPACT_ATOMS: atom_id res chain seq x y z
N MET A 1 -29.46 -45.99 23.40
CA MET A 1 -29.73 -44.88 24.32
C MET A 1 -28.42 -44.40 24.89
N MET A 2 -27.99 -43.29 24.46
CA MET A 2 -27.20 -42.25 25.13
C MET A 2 -26.65 -41.32 24.03
N GLU A 3 -27.40 -40.25 23.80
CA GLU A 3 -26.95 -39.11 23.04
C GLU A 3 -25.75 -38.44 23.77
N LYS A 4 -24.63 -38.38 23.12
CA LYS A 4 -23.51 -37.52 23.57
C LYS A 4 -23.59 -36.20 22.83
N ASN A 5 -24.10 -35.18 23.50
CA ASN A 5 -23.99 -33.78 23.15
C ASN A 5 -22.50 -33.38 23.07
N ASN A 6 -21.97 -33.20 21.88
CA ASN A 6 -20.73 -32.51 21.65
C ASN A 6 -21.06 -31.04 21.30
N LYS A 7 -21.21 -30.21 22.31
CA LYS A 7 -21.06 -28.73 22.14
C LYS A 7 -19.62 -28.45 21.73
N LYS A 8 -19.42 -28.14 20.46
CA LYS A 8 -18.20 -27.52 20.00
C LYS A 8 -18.20 -26.07 20.50
N GLU A 9 -17.29 -25.76 21.38
CA GLU A 9 -16.90 -24.40 21.68
C GLU A 9 -16.22 -23.80 20.43
N ASN A 10 -17.01 -23.09 19.64
CA ASN A 10 -16.49 -22.15 18.66
C ASN A 10 -16.20 -20.86 19.42
N THR A 11 -14.96 -20.69 19.88
CA THR A 11 -14.47 -19.41 20.34
C THR A 11 -14.32 -18.49 19.12
N ALA A 12 -15.37 -17.71 18.88
CA ALA A 12 -15.27 -16.49 18.10
C ALA A 12 -14.32 -15.54 18.85
N ALA A 13 -13.08 -15.44 18.37
CA ALA A 13 -12.10 -14.48 18.89
C ALA A 13 -12.46 -13.07 18.42
N GLY A 14 -13.58 -12.54 18.92
CA GLY A 14 -13.99 -11.15 18.86
C GLY A 14 -13.93 -10.52 20.24
N GLY A 15 -12.84 -10.74 20.97
CA GLY A 15 -12.61 -10.06 22.24
C GLY A 15 -12.30 -8.59 22.00
N SER A 16 -13.11 -7.67 22.49
CA SER A 16 -12.84 -6.24 22.48
C SER A 16 -11.56 -5.97 23.28
N LEU A 17 -10.52 -5.46 22.62
CA LEU A 17 -9.25 -5.03 23.23
C LEU A 17 -9.39 -3.80 24.12
N SER A 18 -10.59 -3.25 24.32
CA SER A 18 -10.83 -1.98 25.02
C SER A 18 -10.28 -1.91 26.45
N SER A 19 -9.95 -3.05 27.07
CA SER A 19 -9.44 -3.12 28.45
C SER A 19 -7.91 -3.24 28.58
N SER A 20 -7.14 -3.32 27.48
CA SER A 20 -5.70 -3.60 27.53
C SER A 20 -4.77 -2.54 26.94
N ILE A 21 -5.31 -1.47 26.32
CA ILE A 21 -4.48 -0.38 25.80
C ILE A 21 -4.33 0.67 26.89
N SER A 22 -3.12 0.75 27.46
CA SER A 22 -2.78 1.68 28.55
C SER A 22 -2.68 3.14 28.08
N ASN A 23 -2.38 3.37 26.80
CA ASN A 23 -2.25 4.70 26.21
C ASN A 23 -2.90 4.75 24.84
N ILE A 24 -3.86 5.65 24.65
CA ILE A 24 -4.60 5.90 23.40
C ILE A 24 -3.95 6.99 22.54
N PHE A 25 -2.87 7.64 23.01
CA PHE A 25 -2.18 8.69 22.28
C PHE A 25 -1.05 8.15 21.42
N PHE A 26 -0.99 8.64 20.19
CA PHE A 26 0.17 8.43 19.33
C PHE A 26 1.32 9.35 19.75
N PRO A 27 2.60 8.96 19.52
CA PRO A 27 3.74 9.86 19.74
C PRO A 27 3.58 11.20 19.00
N ASP A 28 4.14 12.28 19.52
CA ASP A 28 4.02 13.62 18.93
C ASP A 28 4.58 13.68 17.49
N ASP A 29 5.64 12.90 17.21
CA ASP A 29 6.27 12.78 15.89
C ASP A 29 5.61 11.74 14.99
N PHE A 30 4.53 11.07 15.46
CA PHE A 30 3.87 10.02 14.70
C PHE A 30 3.16 10.56 13.44
N ILE A 31 3.38 9.89 12.33
CA ILE A 31 2.78 10.24 11.05
C ILE A 31 1.38 9.63 10.96
N LEU A 32 0.39 10.46 10.70
CA LEU A 32 -0.97 10.06 10.35
C LEU A 32 -1.31 10.70 9.00
N GLY A 33 -1.06 9.98 7.92
CA GLY A 33 -1.18 10.47 6.56
C GLY A 33 -2.17 9.67 5.72
N THR A 34 -2.35 10.11 4.48
CA THR A 34 -3.11 9.39 3.46
C THR A 34 -2.22 9.09 2.25
N ALA A 35 -2.64 8.14 1.42
CA ALA A 35 -1.84 7.69 0.27
C ALA A 35 -2.64 7.69 -1.03
N THR A 36 -1.92 7.89 -2.14
CA THR A 36 -2.42 7.73 -3.52
C THR A 36 -1.32 7.20 -4.44
N SER A 37 -1.68 6.72 -5.62
CA SER A 37 -0.74 6.48 -6.70
C SER A 37 -1.14 7.25 -7.97
N ALA A 38 -0.15 7.76 -8.70
CA ALA A 38 -0.39 8.65 -9.83
C ALA A 38 -1.35 8.05 -10.86
N PHE A 39 -1.07 6.85 -11.39
CA PHE A 39 -1.91 6.32 -12.45
C PHE A 39 -3.35 6.01 -12.01
N GLN A 40 -3.57 5.73 -10.72
CA GLN A 40 -4.90 5.44 -10.18
C GLN A 40 -5.78 6.69 -10.00
N ILE A 41 -5.15 7.86 -9.88
CA ILE A 41 -5.88 9.14 -9.71
C ILE A 41 -5.73 10.09 -10.88
N GLU A 42 -4.62 10.01 -11.63
CA GLU A 42 -4.31 10.90 -12.77
C GLU A 42 -4.59 10.26 -14.14
N GLY A 43 -4.84 8.93 -14.17
CA GLY A 43 -4.89 8.14 -15.41
C GLY A 43 -3.54 7.57 -15.84
N ALA A 44 -3.56 6.72 -16.88
CA ALA A 44 -2.41 5.88 -17.22
C ALA A 44 -1.23 6.63 -17.86
N GLY A 45 -1.41 7.83 -18.35
CA GLY A 45 -0.36 8.47 -19.15
C GLY A 45 0.10 7.60 -20.30
N LYS A 46 1.40 7.67 -20.66
CA LYS A 46 2.04 6.77 -21.64
C LYS A 46 2.72 5.60 -20.95
N THR A 47 1.96 4.86 -20.17
CA THR A 47 2.42 3.70 -19.38
C THR A 47 1.91 2.39 -20.00
N GLU A 48 2.37 1.27 -19.44
CA GLU A 48 1.84 -0.07 -19.77
C GLU A 48 0.35 -0.25 -19.43
N TRP A 49 -0.22 0.64 -18.63
CA TRP A 49 -1.63 0.64 -18.30
C TRP A 49 -2.50 1.39 -19.30
N GLN A 50 -1.90 1.98 -20.32
CA GLN A 50 -2.65 2.70 -21.34
C GLN A 50 -3.66 1.77 -22.04
N GLY A 51 -4.93 2.20 -22.09
CA GLY A 51 -6.02 1.38 -22.65
C GLY A 51 -6.47 0.23 -21.75
N PHE A 52 -6.03 0.18 -20.50
CA PHE A 52 -6.45 -0.84 -19.54
C PHE A 52 -7.94 -0.69 -19.21
N ILE A 53 -8.62 -1.83 -19.12
CA ILE A 53 -10.03 -1.92 -18.75
C ILE A 53 -10.10 -2.75 -17.47
N GLY A 54 -10.72 -2.19 -16.44
CA GLY A 54 -10.94 -2.88 -15.17
C GLY A 54 -11.82 -4.13 -15.31
N ASN A 55 -11.78 -5.00 -14.34
CA ASN A 55 -12.65 -6.18 -14.30
C ASN A 55 -14.13 -5.81 -14.27
N ASP A 56 -14.47 -4.62 -13.76
CA ASP A 56 -15.81 -4.02 -13.79
C ASP A 56 -16.20 -3.42 -15.15
N LYS A 57 -15.36 -3.60 -16.17
CA LYS A 57 -15.52 -3.09 -17.55
C LYS A 57 -15.35 -1.58 -17.71
N THR A 58 -14.89 -0.89 -16.71
CA THR A 58 -14.60 0.55 -16.78
C THR A 58 -13.19 0.78 -17.34
N PRO A 59 -13.03 1.61 -18.40
CA PRO A 59 -11.71 1.99 -18.87
C PRO A 59 -11.01 2.94 -17.89
N LEU A 60 -9.68 2.83 -17.78
CA LEU A 60 -8.89 3.66 -16.87
C LEU A 60 -8.99 5.16 -17.21
N ASN A 61 -8.95 5.52 -18.49
CA ASN A 61 -9.02 6.91 -18.97
C ASN A 61 -8.13 7.86 -18.12
N ASN A 62 -8.71 8.99 -17.66
CA ASN A 62 -8.06 9.97 -16.79
C ASN A 62 -8.33 9.73 -15.30
N ALA A 63 -8.75 8.53 -14.93
CA ALA A 63 -9.09 8.13 -13.55
C ALA A 63 -10.04 9.13 -12.89
N ILE A 64 -9.58 9.88 -11.86
CA ILE A 64 -10.36 10.93 -11.21
C ILE A 64 -9.96 12.35 -11.67
N MET A 65 -9.15 12.47 -12.71
CA MET A 65 -8.64 13.74 -13.23
C MET A 65 -7.83 14.54 -12.21
N HIS A 66 -7.07 13.84 -11.34
CA HIS A 66 -6.27 14.53 -10.33
C HIS A 66 -5.22 15.45 -10.96
N TYR A 67 -4.64 15.08 -12.10
CA TYR A 67 -3.63 15.88 -12.77
C TYR A 67 -4.16 17.26 -13.17
N GLU A 68 -5.42 17.37 -13.56
CA GLU A 68 -6.10 18.62 -13.92
C GLU A 68 -6.65 19.35 -12.67
N ARG A 69 -7.08 18.59 -11.66
CA ARG A 69 -7.80 19.10 -10.48
C ARG A 69 -6.96 19.11 -9.20
N TYR A 70 -5.63 18.93 -9.31
CA TYR A 70 -4.74 18.80 -8.16
C TYR A 70 -4.86 19.92 -7.13
N LYS A 71 -5.15 21.16 -7.56
CA LYS A 71 -5.32 22.30 -6.63
C LYS A 71 -6.53 22.14 -5.72
N GLU A 72 -7.65 21.68 -6.26
CA GLU A 72 -8.84 21.34 -5.50
C GLU A 72 -8.60 20.14 -4.58
N ASP A 73 -8.00 19.09 -5.14
CA ASP A 73 -7.72 17.86 -4.40
C ASP A 73 -6.73 18.07 -3.24
N MET A 74 -5.85 19.08 -3.34
CA MET A 74 -4.93 19.44 -2.24
C MET A 74 -5.67 19.90 -1.00
N GLU A 75 -6.86 20.53 -1.10
CA GLU A 75 -7.65 20.93 0.07
C GLU A 75 -8.02 19.70 0.93
N TYR A 76 -8.46 18.63 0.29
CA TYR A 76 -8.77 17.36 0.97
C TYR A 76 -7.53 16.68 1.55
N ILE A 77 -6.43 16.66 0.81
CA ILE A 77 -5.16 16.07 1.25
C ILE A 77 -4.65 16.80 2.51
N LEU A 78 -4.67 18.12 2.50
CA LEU A 78 -4.23 18.95 3.63
C LEU A 78 -5.13 18.77 4.86
N TYR A 79 -6.43 18.59 4.65
CA TYR A 79 -7.40 18.41 5.72
C TYR A 79 -7.22 17.08 6.45
N LEU A 80 -7.01 15.97 5.71
CA LEU A 80 -7.15 14.62 6.27
C LEU A 80 -6.04 14.22 7.25
N GLY A 81 -4.80 14.70 7.08
CA GLY A 81 -3.71 14.22 7.93
C GLY A 81 -2.51 15.17 8.01
N ASN A 82 -1.45 14.73 8.70
CA ASN A 82 -0.20 15.49 8.84
C ASN A 82 0.88 15.08 7.82
N ALA A 83 0.55 14.18 6.91
CA ALA A 83 1.46 13.67 5.88
C ALA A 83 0.72 13.22 4.63
N TYR A 84 1.43 13.20 3.52
CA TYR A 84 0.94 12.64 2.26
C TYR A 84 1.97 11.73 1.62
N ARG A 85 1.52 10.52 1.24
CA ARG A 85 2.30 9.54 0.49
C ARG A 85 1.75 9.44 -0.92
N PHE A 86 2.58 9.72 -1.92
CA PHE A 86 2.14 9.69 -3.32
C PHE A 86 3.28 9.31 -4.26
N SER A 87 2.94 8.94 -5.47
CA SER A 87 3.89 8.76 -6.57
C SER A 87 3.66 9.81 -7.64
N MET A 88 4.67 10.01 -8.48
CA MET A 88 4.57 10.82 -9.70
C MET A 88 4.49 9.90 -10.91
N ASP A 89 3.85 10.37 -11.99
CA ASP A 89 3.83 9.63 -13.26
C ASP A 89 5.19 9.78 -13.99
N TRP A 90 6.01 8.74 -13.88
CA TRP A 90 7.31 8.70 -14.54
C TRP A 90 7.20 8.91 -16.06
N SER A 91 6.15 8.42 -16.72
CA SER A 91 5.95 8.58 -18.16
C SER A 91 5.66 10.02 -18.59
N LYS A 92 5.08 10.82 -17.71
CA LYS A 92 4.89 12.26 -17.92
C LYS A 92 6.20 13.02 -17.69
N LEU A 93 6.92 12.69 -16.61
CA LEU A 93 8.17 13.36 -16.24
C LEU A 93 9.31 13.10 -17.22
N GLN A 94 9.47 11.87 -17.72
CA GLN A 94 10.60 11.50 -18.58
C GLN A 94 10.10 10.80 -19.85
N LYS A 95 10.26 11.46 -21.00
CA LYS A 95 9.69 10.99 -22.28
C LYS A 95 10.48 9.85 -22.92
N GLY A 96 11.68 9.57 -22.46
CA GLY A 96 12.55 8.52 -22.96
C GLY A 96 13.72 8.24 -22.03
N PRO A 97 14.47 7.16 -22.27
CA PRO A 97 15.56 6.74 -21.40
C PRO A 97 16.65 7.81 -21.33
N PHE A 98 17.11 8.09 -20.11
CA PHE A 98 18.12 9.12 -19.80
C PHE A 98 17.73 10.55 -20.22
N GLY A 99 16.49 10.78 -20.67
CA GLY A 99 15.98 12.09 -21.05
C GLY A 99 15.94 13.07 -19.86
N GLN A 100 15.91 14.37 -20.18
CA GLN A 100 15.66 15.39 -19.15
C GLN A 100 14.22 15.26 -18.63
N LEU A 101 14.00 15.70 -17.40
CA LEU A 101 12.65 15.80 -16.85
C LEU A 101 11.90 16.94 -17.53
N ASP A 102 10.64 16.72 -17.84
CA ASP A 102 9.77 17.70 -18.49
C ASP A 102 9.52 18.90 -17.55
N PRO A 103 9.85 20.14 -17.94
CA PRO A 103 9.77 21.30 -17.06
C PRO A 103 8.34 21.66 -16.65
N ASP A 104 7.35 21.44 -17.50
CA ASP A 104 5.96 21.74 -17.17
C ASP A 104 5.41 20.74 -16.16
N VAL A 105 5.79 19.47 -16.30
CA VAL A 105 5.43 18.41 -15.36
C VAL A 105 6.17 18.57 -14.02
N LEU A 106 7.43 19.03 -14.07
CA LEU A 106 8.15 19.40 -12.84
C LEU A 106 7.44 20.52 -12.08
N ALA A 107 7.04 21.59 -12.76
CA ALA A 107 6.33 22.71 -12.15
C ALA A 107 4.97 22.28 -11.55
N HIS A 108 4.27 21.35 -12.22
CA HIS A 108 3.03 20.78 -11.70
C HIS A 108 3.25 20.06 -10.36
N TYR A 109 4.19 19.12 -10.28
CA TYR A 109 4.47 18.42 -9.03
C TYR A 109 5.11 19.31 -7.98
N GLU A 110 5.93 20.28 -8.39
CA GLU A 110 6.53 21.25 -7.46
C GLU A 110 5.47 22.03 -6.68
N TYR A 111 4.37 22.41 -7.33
CA TYR A 111 3.23 23.02 -6.64
C TYR A 111 2.71 22.13 -5.49
N ILE A 112 2.54 20.83 -5.75
CA ILE A 112 2.06 19.86 -4.74
C ILE A 112 3.06 19.80 -3.57
N PHE A 113 4.35 19.64 -3.87
CA PHE A 113 5.40 19.58 -2.85
C PHE A 113 5.47 20.86 -2.01
N LYS A 114 5.48 22.04 -2.65
CA LYS A 114 5.50 23.34 -1.96
C LYS A 114 4.28 23.50 -1.07
N THR A 115 3.08 23.23 -1.59
CA THR A 115 1.84 23.34 -0.83
C THR A 115 1.87 22.43 0.41
N LEU A 116 2.37 21.21 0.30
CA LEU A 116 2.53 20.31 1.45
C LEU A 116 3.49 20.90 2.50
N LYS A 117 4.64 21.39 2.09
CA LYS A 117 5.65 21.96 3.01
C LYS A 117 5.19 23.26 3.67
N GLU A 118 4.55 24.16 2.93
CA GLU A 118 3.97 25.39 3.46
C GLU A 118 2.90 25.13 4.53
N ASN A 119 2.24 23.97 4.44
CA ASN A 119 1.26 23.49 5.45
C ASN A 119 1.86 22.51 6.47
N ASN A 120 3.19 22.45 6.60
CA ASN A 120 3.90 21.60 7.57
C ASN A 120 3.58 20.10 7.44
N LYS A 121 3.24 19.62 6.24
CA LYS A 121 2.98 18.20 6.00
C LYS A 121 4.27 17.44 5.73
N LYS A 122 4.38 16.24 6.31
CA LYS A 122 5.44 15.30 5.94
C LYS A 122 5.17 14.69 4.57
N VAL A 123 6.23 14.52 3.79
CA VAL A 123 6.14 14.02 2.42
C VAL A 123 6.86 12.68 2.29
N MET A 124 6.11 11.65 1.87
CA MET A 124 6.68 10.37 1.44
C MET A 124 6.47 10.21 -0.06
N LEU A 125 7.55 10.32 -0.83
CA LEU A 125 7.52 10.08 -2.28
C LEU A 125 7.77 8.62 -2.60
N VAL A 126 6.89 8.02 -3.40
CA VAL A 126 7.06 6.68 -3.98
C VAL A 126 7.62 6.81 -5.39
N LEU A 127 8.84 6.30 -5.63
CA LEU A 127 9.49 6.45 -6.94
C LEU A 127 8.88 5.54 -8.01
N ASN A 128 8.43 4.34 -7.64
CA ASN A 128 7.70 3.44 -8.52
C ASN A 128 6.51 2.80 -7.79
N HIS A 129 5.30 3.05 -8.31
CA HIS A 129 4.05 2.51 -7.78
C HIS A 129 3.26 1.80 -8.90
N PHE A 130 3.72 0.60 -9.28
CA PHE A 130 3.12 -0.32 -10.25
C PHE A 130 3.00 0.18 -11.70
N SER A 131 3.44 1.41 -11.97
CA SER A 131 3.32 2.04 -13.28
C SER A 131 4.69 2.44 -13.82
N ASN A 132 4.95 2.09 -15.07
CA ASN A 132 6.21 2.36 -15.75
C ASN A 132 5.93 3.00 -17.11
N PRO A 133 6.83 3.84 -17.65
CA PRO A 133 6.70 4.32 -19.02
C PRO A 133 6.64 3.17 -20.04
N ALA A 134 5.76 3.26 -21.03
CA ALA A 134 5.60 2.21 -22.04
C ALA A 134 6.91 1.88 -22.77
N TRP A 135 7.76 2.88 -23.01
CA TRP A 135 9.06 2.70 -23.68
C TRP A 135 10.04 1.80 -22.89
N ILE A 136 9.84 1.57 -21.58
CA ILE A 136 10.69 0.67 -20.78
C ILE A 136 10.61 -0.78 -21.30
N PHE A 137 9.49 -1.17 -21.91
CA PHE A 137 9.32 -2.52 -22.43
C PHE A 137 10.13 -2.77 -23.71
N GLU A 138 10.51 -1.73 -24.43
CA GLU A 138 11.49 -1.80 -25.54
C GLU A 138 12.87 -2.21 -25.01
N TYR A 139 13.17 -1.90 -23.75
CA TYR A 139 14.37 -2.33 -23.02
C TYR A 139 14.23 -3.70 -22.37
N GLY A 140 13.09 -4.36 -22.48
CA GLY A 140 12.81 -5.66 -21.87
C GLY A 140 12.14 -5.60 -20.49
N GLY A 141 11.67 -4.42 -20.06
CA GLY A 141 11.04 -4.20 -18.76
C GLY A 141 11.96 -4.49 -17.57
N TRP A 142 11.41 -4.69 -16.39
CA TRP A 142 12.18 -4.95 -15.18
C TRP A 142 13.08 -6.21 -15.20
N PRO A 143 12.81 -7.27 -16.00
CA PRO A 143 13.77 -8.36 -16.17
C PRO A 143 15.11 -7.96 -16.80
N SER A 144 15.20 -6.77 -17.41
CA SER A 144 16.40 -6.23 -18.05
C SER A 144 17.20 -5.36 -17.09
N LYS A 145 18.53 -5.51 -17.09
CA LYS A 145 19.43 -4.61 -16.34
C LYS A 145 19.41 -3.18 -16.86
N LYS A 146 19.14 -2.97 -18.15
CA LYS A 146 19.02 -1.64 -18.73
C LYS A 146 17.93 -0.81 -18.05
N THR A 147 16.86 -1.46 -17.58
CA THR A 147 15.79 -0.80 -16.80
C THR A 147 16.30 -0.29 -15.47
N VAL A 148 17.23 -1.01 -14.82
CA VAL A 148 17.87 -0.54 -13.57
C VAL A 148 18.57 0.79 -13.80
N ASP A 149 19.42 0.86 -14.85
CA ASP A 149 20.21 2.05 -15.13
C ASP A 149 19.34 3.28 -15.41
N VAL A 150 18.28 3.07 -16.20
CA VAL A 150 17.34 4.15 -16.55
C VAL A 150 16.51 4.60 -15.34
N PHE A 151 16.05 3.67 -14.51
CA PHE A 151 15.27 4.00 -13.31
C PHE A 151 16.13 4.73 -12.27
N VAL A 152 17.38 4.32 -12.12
CA VAL A 152 18.32 5.00 -11.22
C VAL A 152 18.62 6.42 -11.72
N ASP A 153 18.81 6.63 -13.04
CA ASP A 153 18.97 7.97 -13.62
C ASP A 153 17.76 8.86 -13.35
N TYR A 154 16.55 8.36 -13.64
CA TYR A 154 15.30 9.05 -13.31
C TYR A 154 15.22 9.42 -11.83
N SER A 155 15.47 8.45 -10.95
CA SER A 155 15.38 8.64 -9.50
C SER A 155 16.36 9.68 -8.98
N LYS A 156 17.60 9.71 -9.50
CA LYS A 156 18.58 10.73 -9.15
C LYS A 156 18.12 12.14 -9.54
N LYS A 157 17.63 12.32 -10.76
CA LYS A 157 17.08 13.61 -11.23
C LYS A 157 15.90 14.08 -10.36
N VAL A 158 15.00 13.16 -10.00
CA VAL A 158 13.88 13.45 -9.08
C VAL A 158 14.39 13.88 -7.71
N LEU A 159 15.35 13.14 -7.15
CA LEU A 159 15.93 13.47 -5.86
C LEU A 159 16.64 14.82 -5.89
N ASP A 160 17.46 15.10 -6.89
CA ASP A 160 18.18 16.37 -7.01
C ASP A 160 17.25 17.57 -7.11
N TYR A 161 16.09 17.41 -7.76
CA TYR A 161 15.12 18.51 -7.91
C TYR A 161 14.23 18.68 -6.67
N PHE A 162 13.68 17.57 -6.13
CA PHE A 162 12.65 17.62 -5.09
C PHE A 162 13.17 17.37 -3.66
N SER A 163 14.46 17.08 -3.45
CA SER A 163 15.02 16.80 -2.12
C SER A 163 14.67 17.82 -1.03
N PRO A 164 14.53 19.14 -1.30
CA PRO A 164 14.15 20.10 -0.26
C PRO A 164 12.76 19.87 0.33
N TYR A 165 11.92 19.14 -0.38
CA TYR A 165 10.53 18.91 -0.01
C TYR A 165 10.26 17.51 0.56
N ILE A 166 11.18 16.55 0.40
CA ILE A 166 10.99 15.14 0.70
C ILE A 166 11.51 14.80 2.09
N ASP A 167 10.69 14.18 2.92
CA ASP A 167 11.11 13.61 4.20
C ASP A 167 11.46 12.12 4.07
N TYR A 168 10.67 11.38 3.26
CA TYR A 168 10.78 9.93 3.07
C TYR A 168 10.75 9.55 1.58
N ILE A 169 11.60 8.61 1.20
CA ILE A 169 11.54 7.93 -0.11
C ILE A 169 11.12 6.48 0.11
N ASN A 170 10.07 6.09 -0.56
CA ASN A 170 9.73 4.70 -0.81
C ASN A 170 10.16 4.35 -2.23
N THR A 171 11.24 3.59 -2.41
CA THR A 171 11.78 3.32 -3.76
C THR A 171 10.81 2.53 -4.63
N PHE A 172 10.17 1.53 -4.05
CA PHE A 172 9.18 0.69 -4.72
C PHE A 172 7.99 0.44 -3.81
N ASN A 173 6.79 0.61 -4.35
CA ASN A 173 5.61 0.05 -3.72
C ASN A 173 5.53 -1.43 -4.02
N GLU A 174 5.50 -2.26 -2.98
CA GLU A 174 5.19 -3.69 -3.02
C GLU A 174 5.84 -4.48 -4.17
N PRO A 175 7.17 -4.52 -4.29
CA PRO A 175 7.81 -5.25 -5.38
C PRO A 175 7.47 -6.76 -5.36
N ASN A 176 7.15 -7.32 -4.19
CA ASN A 176 6.66 -8.69 -4.05
C ASN A 176 5.30 -8.88 -4.74
N ALA A 177 4.35 -7.96 -4.54
CA ALA A 177 3.07 -7.98 -5.24
C ALA A 177 3.24 -7.71 -6.73
N TYR A 178 3.98 -6.66 -7.12
CA TYR A 178 4.23 -6.35 -8.53
C TYR A 178 4.78 -7.56 -9.30
N GLY A 179 5.79 -8.21 -8.76
CA GLY A 179 6.39 -9.39 -9.40
C GLY A 179 5.40 -10.56 -9.52
N LEU A 180 4.62 -10.81 -8.48
CA LEU A 180 3.61 -11.87 -8.44
C LEU A 180 2.50 -11.61 -9.47
N GLU A 181 1.88 -10.43 -9.40
CA GLU A 181 0.74 -10.05 -10.25
C GLU A 181 1.12 -9.96 -11.74
N THR A 182 2.33 -9.46 -12.03
CA THR A 182 2.80 -9.29 -13.41
C THR A 182 3.20 -10.60 -14.06
N TYR A 183 3.96 -11.47 -13.33
CA TYR A 183 4.64 -12.61 -13.95
C TYR A 183 4.09 -13.97 -13.55
N LEU A 184 3.37 -14.11 -12.46
CA LEU A 184 2.83 -15.40 -12.02
C LEU A 184 1.30 -15.45 -12.15
N LEU A 185 0.58 -14.42 -11.70
CA LEU A 185 -0.88 -14.35 -11.79
C LEU A 185 -1.38 -13.73 -13.10
N LYS A 186 -0.61 -12.86 -13.72
CA LYS A 186 -0.90 -12.16 -14.99
C LYS A 186 -2.07 -11.17 -14.90
N ASP A 187 -2.27 -10.57 -13.74
CA ASP A 187 -3.31 -9.57 -13.54
C ASP A 187 -2.81 -8.16 -13.91
N PHE A 188 -1.49 -7.91 -13.77
CA PHE A 188 -0.87 -6.65 -14.18
C PHE A 188 -0.18 -6.77 -15.56
N PRO A 189 -0.13 -5.67 -16.33
CA PRO A 189 0.67 -5.63 -17.56
C PRO A 189 2.15 -6.00 -17.31
N PRO A 190 2.82 -6.65 -18.25
CA PRO A 190 2.38 -7.13 -19.56
C PRO A 190 1.68 -8.49 -19.56
N LYS A 191 1.19 -8.98 -18.44
CA LYS A 191 0.40 -10.23 -18.29
C LYS A 191 1.10 -11.49 -18.83
N LYS A 192 2.43 -11.58 -18.65
CA LYS A 192 3.27 -12.64 -19.21
C LYS A 192 3.73 -13.61 -18.12
N PHE A 193 3.29 -14.87 -18.16
CA PHE A 193 3.80 -15.88 -17.23
C PHE A 193 5.29 -16.14 -17.44
N SER A 194 6.11 -15.93 -16.41
CA SER A 194 7.56 -16.17 -16.44
C SER A 194 8.18 -16.21 -15.05
N ILE A 195 8.52 -17.39 -14.55
CA ILE A 195 9.25 -17.54 -13.28
C ILE A 195 10.64 -16.86 -13.36
N ALA A 196 11.32 -16.98 -14.49
CA ALA A 196 12.61 -16.33 -14.69
C ALA A 196 12.45 -14.79 -14.74
N GLY A 197 11.39 -14.28 -15.37
CA GLY A 197 11.03 -12.87 -15.39
C GLY A 197 10.77 -12.35 -13.98
N TRP A 198 9.95 -13.05 -13.21
CA TRP A 198 9.68 -12.76 -11.80
C TRP A 198 10.97 -12.61 -10.98
N LYS A 199 11.85 -13.64 -10.99
CA LYS A 199 13.11 -13.63 -10.24
C LYS A 199 14.05 -12.49 -10.68
N LYS A 200 14.17 -12.24 -11.99
CA LYS A 200 15.02 -11.17 -12.53
C LYS A 200 14.47 -9.79 -12.14
N THR A 201 13.16 -9.60 -12.22
CA THR A 201 12.48 -8.35 -11.80
C THR A 201 12.82 -8.01 -10.35
N LEU A 202 12.58 -8.92 -9.42
CA LEU A 202 12.86 -8.67 -8.01
C LEU A 202 14.35 -8.38 -7.74
N LYS A 203 15.24 -9.12 -8.39
CA LYS A 203 16.69 -8.88 -8.28
C LYS A 203 17.11 -7.51 -8.81
N ASN A 204 16.56 -7.10 -9.95
CA ASN A 204 16.87 -5.82 -10.57
C ASN A 204 16.26 -4.64 -9.79
N MET A 205 15.03 -4.78 -9.28
CA MET A 205 14.45 -3.79 -8.39
C MET A 205 15.27 -3.63 -7.10
N ALA A 206 15.74 -4.73 -6.51
CA ALA A 206 16.62 -4.67 -5.33
C ALA A 206 17.95 -3.97 -5.64
N GLN A 207 18.55 -4.24 -6.80
CA GLN A 207 19.76 -3.54 -7.24
C GLN A 207 19.50 -2.03 -7.42
N ALA A 208 18.39 -1.66 -8.06
CA ALA A 208 18.03 -0.25 -8.22
C ALA A 208 17.81 0.45 -6.87
N HIS A 209 17.11 -0.20 -5.94
CA HIS A 209 16.94 0.29 -4.58
C HIS A 209 18.27 0.58 -3.88
N GLU A 210 19.22 -0.36 -3.94
CA GLU A 210 20.55 -0.19 -3.34
C GLU A 210 21.32 1.03 -3.90
N LEU A 211 21.28 1.20 -5.22
CA LEU A 211 21.95 2.32 -5.90
C LEU A 211 21.29 3.67 -5.56
N ILE A 212 19.96 3.69 -5.45
CA ILE A 212 19.22 4.90 -5.05
C ILE A 212 19.48 5.21 -3.58
N TYR A 213 19.52 4.20 -2.70
CA TYR A 213 19.86 4.39 -1.29
C TYR A 213 21.23 5.02 -1.13
N ASP A 214 22.27 4.47 -1.78
CA ASP A 214 23.63 5.00 -1.72
C ASP A 214 23.68 6.46 -2.18
N TYR A 215 23.05 6.76 -3.32
CA TYR A 215 22.96 8.11 -3.85
C TYR A 215 22.24 9.08 -2.90
N ALA A 216 21.11 8.67 -2.36
CA ALA A 216 20.36 9.50 -1.42
C ALA A 216 21.17 9.78 -0.14
N LYS A 217 21.90 8.78 0.39
CA LYS A 217 22.71 8.99 1.58
C LYS A 217 23.94 9.84 1.34
N GLU A 218 24.52 9.77 0.15
CA GLU A 218 25.65 10.63 -0.24
C GLU A 218 25.22 12.08 -0.47
N ARG A 219 24.12 12.32 -1.19
CA ARG A 219 23.73 13.65 -1.68
C ARG A 219 22.66 14.34 -0.82
N HIS A 220 21.77 13.55 -0.19
CA HIS A 220 20.59 14.01 0.54
C HIS A 220 20.44 13.24 1.86
N PRO A 221 21.42 13.28 2.79
CA PRO A 221 21.51 12.37 3.95
C PRO A 221 20.34 12.47 4.92
N LEU A 222 19.59 13.56 4.92
CA LEU A 222 18.43 13.75 5.81
C LEU A 222 17.19 12.96 5.35
N ILE A 223 17.12 12.60 4.06
CA ILE A 223 15.99 11.85 3.53
C ILE A 223 16.05 10.41 4.05
N GLN A 224 14.94 9.94 4.61
CA GLN A 224 14.79 8.56 5.03
C GLN A 224 14.38 7.68 3.84
N VAL A 225 15.14 6.64 3.55
CA VAL A 225 14.91 5.75 2.39
C VAL A 225 14.49 4.37 2.85
N GLY A 226 13.37 3.90 2.31
CA GLY A 226 12.84 2.58 2.61
C GLY A 226 12.14 1.95 1.42
N ILE A 227 11.44 0.87 1.71
CA ILE A 227 10.67 0.09 0.75
C ILE A 227 9.37 -0.39 1.39
N SER A 228 8.28 -0.44 0.63
CA SER A 228 7.01 -1.01 1.11
C SER A 228 6.82 -2.42 0.60
N TYR A 229 6.33 -3.28 1.46
CA TYR A 229 5.97 -4.66 1.12
C TYR A 229 4.47 -4.89 1.29
N ALA A 230 3.84 -5.58 0.34
CA ALA A 230 2.56 -6.24 0.60
C ALA A 230 2.80 -7.27 1.70
N SER A 231 2.31 -6.98 2.91
CA SER A 231 2.54 -7.81 4.08
C SER A 231 1.27 -8.54 4.46
N MET A 232 1.21 -9.84 4.19
CA MET A 232 0.08 -10.68 4.50
C MET A 232 0.51 -11.85 5.37
N LEU A 233 -0.30 -12.14 6.39
CA LEU A 233 -0.16 -13.38 7.14
C LEU A 233 -0.76 -14.53 6.33
N ILE A 234 -0.06 -15.66 6.28
CA ILE A 234 -0.58 -16.86 5.64
C ILE A 234 -0.86 -17.88 6.73
N GLU A 235 -2.13 -18.21 6.91
CA GLU A 235 -2.58 -19.07 7.99
C GLU A 235 -3.43 -20.23 7.47
N THR A 236 -3.44 -21.31 8.21
CA THR A 236 -4.32 -22.46 7.93
C THR A 236 -5.60 -22.33 8.72
N PHE A 237 -6.74 -22.48 8.06
CA PHE A 237 -8.05 -22.44 8.71
C PHE A 237 -8.24 -23.63 9.70
N SER A 238 -7.61 -24.77 9.40
CA SER A 238 -7.54 -25.90 10.34
C SER A 238 -6.11 -26.47 10.36
N ASN A 239 -5.53 -26.66 11.53
CA ASN A 239 -4.16 -27.16 11.69
C ASN A 239 -3.98 -28.66 11.38
N LYS A 240 -4.99 -29.34 10.82
CA LYS A 240 -5.03 -30.81 10.68
C LYS A 240 -4.44 -31.34 9.37
N SER A 241 -4.21 -30.48 8.34
CA SER A 241 -3.79 -30.95 7.03
C SER A 241 -2.29 -30.72 6.79
N LEU A 242 -1.55 -31.78 6.46
CA LEU A 242 -0.15 -31.71 6.03
C LEU A 242 0.01 -30.87 4.75
N ILE A 243 -0.95 -30.97 3.83
CA ILE A 243 -1.00 -30.18 2.58
C ILE A 243 -1.01 -28.69 2.88
N GLN A 244 -1.83 -28.25 3.84
CA GLN A 244 -1.92 -26.84 4.24
C GLN A 244 -0.58 -26.35 4.84
N LYS A 245 0.11 -27.16 5.62
CA LYS A 245 1.44 -26.81 6.16
C LYS A 245 2.48 -26.63 5.06
N VAL A 246 2.48 -27.51 4.07
CA VAL A 246 3.36 -27.42 2.89
C VAL A 246 3.04 -26.18 2.06
N MET A 247 1.75 -25.92 1.79
CA MET A 247 1.30 -24.72 1.08
C MET A 247 1.68 -23.43 1.83
N LYS A 248 1.54 -23.42 3.14
CA LYS A 248 1.95 -22.26 3.98
C LYS A 248 3.45 -22.00 3.85
N GLY A 249 4.29 -23.04 3.91
CA GLY A 249 5.73 -22.91 3.70
C GLY A 249 6.07 -22.37 2.32
N PHE A 250 5.43 -22.89 1.26
CA PHE A 250 5.67 -22.45 -0.11
C PHE A 250 5.19 -21.01 -0.36
N ALA A 251 4.01 -20.65 0.12
CA ALA A 251 3.47 -19.30 0.00
C ALA A 251 4.31 -18.28 0.79
N GLY A 252 4.83 -18.67 1.97
CA GLY A 252 5.76 -17.86 2.76
C GLY A 252 7.07 -17.57 2.02
N LEU A 253 7.61 -18.58 1.31
CA LEU A 253 8.83 -18.40 0.50
C LEU A 253 8.62 -17.43 -0.68
N ILE A 254 7.44 -17.45 -1.32
CA ILE A 254 7.17 -16.60 -2.48
C ILE A 254 6.84 -15.16 -2.07
N GLN A 255 6.09 -14.98 -1.00
CA GLN A 255 5.58 -13.66 -0.62
C GLN A 255 6.44 -12.89 0.38
N ASN A 256 7.07 -13.54 1.33
CA ASN A 256 7.62 -12.83 2.47
C ASN A 256 9.14 -12.89 2.62
N GLU A 257 9.73 -14.06 2.82
CA GLU A 257 11.11 -14.09 3.34
C GLU A 257 12.17 -13.84 2.28
N SER A 258 12.11 -14.52 1.15
CA SER A 258 13.15 -14.41 0.12
C SER A 258 13.14 -13.07 -0.60
N VAL A 259 11.95 -12.43 -0.74
CA VAL A 259 11.84 -11.12 -1.38
C VAL A 259 12.29 -10.02 -0.44
N HIS A 260 11.85 -10.04 0.83
CA HIS A 260 12.26 -9.02 1.81
C HIS A 260 13.77 -9.01 2.00
N GLU A 261 14.39 -10.19 2.06
CA GLU A 261 15.86 -10.32 2.20
C GLU A 261 16.64 -9.73 1.03
N LEU A 262 16.09 -9.79 -0.20
CA LEU A 262 16.75 -9.17 -1.35
C LEU A 262 17.00 -7.69 -1.16
N PHE A 263 16.06 -6.98 -0.52
CA PHE A 263 16.14 -5.53 -0.33
C PHE A 263 16.76 -5.10 1.01
N THR A 264 16.71 -5.95 2.02
CA THR A 264 17.11 -5.57 3.40
C THR A 264 18.45 -6.16 3.85
N LYS A 265 18.91 -7.29 3.26
CA LYS A 265 20.10 -8.02 3.72
C LYS A 265 21.39 -7.20 3.76
N LYS A 266 21.50 -6.13 2.96
CA LYS A 266 22.66 -5.24 2.96
C LYS A 266 22.49 -4.05 3.90
N GLY A 267 21.39 -4.00 4.66
CA GLY A 267 21.14 -2.93 5.61
C GLY A 267 20.77 -1.57 4.96
N LYS A 268 20.61 -1.52 3.63
CA LYS A 268 20.33 -0.30 2.88
C LYS A 268 18.85 0.12 2.94
N VAL A 269 18.32 0.20 4.14
CA VAL A 269 16.99 0.76 4.46
C VAL A 269 17.07 1.52 5.77
N ASP A 270 16.44 2.68 5.85
CA ASP A 270 16.27 3.42 7.10
C ASP A 270 14.99 3.00 7.82
N PHE A 271 13.96 2.64 7.06
CA PHE A 271 12.69 2.11 7.57
C PHE A 271 12.17 1.00 6.67
N ILE A 272 11.28 0.18 7.19
CA ILE A 272 10.52 -0.82 6.43
C ILE A 272 9.06 -0.39 6.40
N GLY A 273 8.52 -0.26 5.19
CA GLY A 273 7.12 0.02 4.92
C GLY A 273 6.31 -1.27 4.82
N LEU A 274 5.12 -1.27 5.39
CA LEU A 274 4.19 -2.39 5.35
C LEU A 274 2.84 -1.93 4.80
N SER A 275 2.39 -2.52 3.70
CA SER A 275 1.02 -2.41 3.21
C SER A 275 0.27 -3.63 3.72
N TYR A 276 -0.63 -3.43 4.68
CA TYR A 276 -1.40 -4.50 5.30
C TYR A 276 -2.89 -4.29 5.12
N TYR A 277 -3.59 -5.30 4.61
CA TYR A 277 -5.05 -5.27 4.45
C TYR A 277 -5.74 -6.45 5.12
N THR A 278 -5.15 -7.65 5.00
CA THR A 278 -5.78 -8.89 5.43
C THR A 278 -4.76 -10.01 5.65
N ARG A 279 -5.25 -11.19 5.97
CA ARG A 279 -4.49 -12.45 5.88
C ARG A 279 -4.98 -13.32 4.73
N ILE A 280 -4.18 -14.28 4.33
CA ILE A 280 -4.56 -15.36 3.42
C ILE A 280 -4.89 -16.59 4.29
N LEU A 281 -6.09 -17.15 4.14
CA LEU A 281 -6.44 -18.40 4.78
C LEU A 281 -6.32 -19.56 3.79
N LEU A 282 -5.62 -20.59 4.20
CA LEU A 282 -5.56 -21.87 3.51
C LEU A 282 -6.64 -22.80 4.13
N ALA A 283 -7.73 -22.99 3.40
CA ALA A 283 -8.82 -23.88 3.77
C ALA A 283 -8.54 -25.33 3.31
N GLY A 284 -9.48 -26.25 3.52
CA GLY A 284 -9.30 -27.67 3.18
C GLY A 284 -8.84 -27.91 1.73
N GLY A 285 -7.98 -28.89 1.52
CA GLY A 285 -7.39 -29.17 0.20
C GLY A 285 -6.42 -28.06 -0.27
N PHE A 286 -6.61 -27.58 -1.49
CA PHE A 286 -5.83 -26.49 -2.09
C PHE A 286 -6.59 -25.14 -2.12
N THR A 287 -7.63 -25.00 -1.30
CA THR A 287 -8.46 -23.80 -1.29
C THR A 287 -7.72 -22.64 -0.62
N VAL A 288 -7.53 -21.56 -1.38
CA VAL A 288 -6.98 -20.28 -0.92
C VAL A 288 -8.14 -19.30 -0.76
N VAL A 289 -8.36 -18.82 0.47
CA VAL A 289 -9.39 -17.82 0.77
C VAL A 289 -8.74 -16.45 0.71
N TYR A 290 -8.92 -15.78 -0.40
CA TYR A 290 -8.38 -14.46 -0.69
C TYR A 290 -9.15 -13.79 -1.84
N GLY A 291 -9.33 -12.48 -1.77
CA GLY A 291 -10.06 -11.71 -2.77
C GLY A 291 -11.54 -12.13 -2.89
N GLU A 292 -12.19 -11.72 -3.96
CA GLU A 292 -13.60 -12.02 -4.22
C GLU A 292 -13.93 -13.52 -4.20
N LYS A 293 -12.98 -14.35 -4.65
CA LYS A 293 -13.14 -15.81 -4.67
C LYS A 293 -13.24 -16.42 -3.27
N GLY A 294 -12.67 -15.74 -2.27
CA GLY A 294 -12.72 -16.16 -0.87
C GLY A 294 -14.02 -15.80 -0.15
N ARG A 295 -14.78 -14.83 -0.66
CA ARG A 295 -15.94 -14.23 0.00
C ARG A 295 -16.97 -15.26 0.47
N LYS A 296 -17.37 -16.16 -0.41
CA LYS A 296 -18.33 -17.22 -0.07
C LYS A 296 -17.87 -18.05 1.14
N PHE A 297 -16.60 -18.39 1.21
CA PHE A 297 -16.04 -19.11 2.35
C PHE A 297 -16.11 -18.28 3.64
N LEU A 298 -15.81 -16.98 3.57
CA LEU A 298 -15.89 -16.08 4.74
C LEU A 298 -17.33 -15.99 5.27
N GLU A 299 -18.31 -15.82 4.38
CA GLU A 299 -19.73 -15.79 4.70
C GLU A 299 -20.22 -17.10 5.35
N GLU A 300 -19.88 -18.25 4.75
CA GLU A 300 -20.25 -19.59 5.25
C GLU A 300 -19.66 -19.89 6.64
N HIS A 301 -18.55 -19.25 7.00
CA HIS A 301 -17.88 -19.46 8.29
C HIS A 301 -18.05 -18.31 9.28
N GLY A 302 -18.88 -17.31 8.96
CA GLY A 302 -19.17 -16.17 9.82
C GLY A 302 -17.97 -15.29 10.12
N LEU A 303 -16.99 -15.23 9.18
CA LEU A 303 -15.81 -14.38 9.30
C LEU A 303 -16.13 -12.98 8.78
N ALA A 304 -15.77 -11.97 9.56
CA ALA A 304 -15.96 -10.58 9.17
C ALA A 304 -15.16 -10.26 7.91
N HIS A 305 -15.77 -9.60 6.94
CA HIS A 305 -15.15 -9.26 5.66
C HIS A 305 -15.68 -7.93 5.13
N ASP A 306 -14.88 -7.30 4.27
CA ASP A 306 -15.30 -6.20 3.40
C ASP A 306 -15.65 -6.73 1.99
N ASP A 307 -15.63 -5.88 0.97
CA ASP A 307 -15.98 -6.29 -0.40
C ASP A 307 -14.89 -7.12 -1.09
N LEU A 308 -13.68 -7.19 -0.54
CA LEU A 308 -12.56 -7.95 -1.10
C LEU A 308 -11.99 -8.99 -0.15
N TRP A 309 -11.88 -8.70 1.15
CA TRP A 309 -11.06 -9.49 2.06
C TRP A 309 -11.69 -9.70 3.42
N GLU A 310 -11.15 -10.67 4.15
CA GLU A 310 -11.41 -10.82 5.58
C GLU A 310 -10.92 -9.57 6.35
N ILE A 311 -11.72 -9.10 7.28
CA ILE A 311 -11.33 -8.05 8.23
C ILE A 311 -10.59 -8.71 9.39
N TYR A 312 -9.26 -8.54 9.43
CA TYR A 312 -8.41 -9.16 10.46
C TYR A 312 -7.41 -8.14 11.07
N PRO A 313 -7.87 -7.24 11.95
CA PRO A 313 -7.05 -6.15 12.48
C PRO A 313 -5.85 -6.62 13.30
N GLU A 314 -5.93 -7.73 14.03
CA GLU A 314 -4.79 -8.28 14.78
C GLU A 314 -3.58 -8.57 13.89
N GLY A 315 -3.80 -8.84 12.62
CA GLY A 315 -2.74 -9.14 11.67
C GLY A 315 -1.76 -8.01 11.47
N ILE A 316 -2.18 -6.75 11.58
CA ILE A 316 -1.26 -5.61 11.48
C ILE A 316 -0.26 -5.61 12.64
N TYR A 317 -0.70 -5.89 13.87
CA TYR A 317 0.16 -6.01 15.04
C TYR A 317 1.16 -7.17 14.89
N ARG A 318 0.67 -8.33 14.43
CA ARG A 318 1.51 -9.52 14.24
C ARG A 318 2.60 -9.30 13.17
N ASN A 319 2.26 -8.60 12.08
CA ASN A 319 3.23 -8.19 11.07
C ASN A 319 4.25 -7.20 11.65
N LEU A 320 3.81 -6.16 12.35
CA LEU A 320 4.71 -5.19 13.00
C LEU A 320 5.70 -5.90 13.92
N LYS A 321 5.22 -6.80 14.76
CA LYS A 321 6.07 -7.58 15.66
C LYS A 321 7.09 -8.43 14.90
N TYR A 322 6.62 -9.21 13.91
CA TYR A 322 7.48 -10.06 13.09
C TYR A 322 8.61 -9.28 12.39
N PHE A 323 8.26 -8.18 11.71
CA PHE A 323 9.24 -7.38 10.99
C PHE A 323 10.23 -6.69 11.91
N TYR A 324 9.77 -6.17 13.04
CA TYR A 324 10.67 -5.58 14.02
C TYR A 324 11.60 -6.61 14.67
N GLU A 325 11.10 -7.76 15.07
CA GLU A 325 11.92 -8.84 15.63
C GLU A 325 13.00 -9.31 14.66
N LYS A 326 12.67 -9.38 13.37
CA LYS A 326 13.58 -9.87 12.34
C LYS A 326 14.61 -8.83 11.88
N TYR A 327 14.20 -7.60 11.64
CA TYR A 327 15.04 -6.62 10.97
C TYR A 327 15.56 -5.50 11.88
N LYS A 328 14.98 -5.30 13.05
CA LYS A 328 15.36 -4.26 14.03
C LYS A 328 15.41 -2.84 13.44
N LYS A 329 14.53 -2.54 12.49
CA LYS A 329 14.40 -1.23 11.82
C LYS A 329 13.11 -0.55 12.23
N PRO A 330 13.05 0.80 12.17
CA PRO A 330 11.77 1.52 12.26
C PRO A 330 10.78 1.01 11.23
N LEU A 331 9.49 0.98 11.60
CA LEU A 331 8.40 0.51 10.74
C LEU A 331 7.44 1.65 10.43
N ILE A 332 6.88 1.64 9.22
CA ILE A 332 5.81 2.55 8.81
C ILE A 332 4.73 1.70 8.14
N ILE A 333 3.47 1.83 8.57
CA ILE A 333 2.35 1.31 7.81
C ILE A 333 2.14 2.26 6.63
N THR A 334 2.62 1.83 5.46
CA THR A 334 2.58 2.62 4.23
C THR A 334 1.25 2.56 3.51
N GLU A 335 0.47 1.51 3.77
CA GLU A 335 -0.91 1.39 3.34
C GLU A 335 -1.71 0.51 4.28
N ASN A 336 -2.92 0.95 4.61
CA ASN A 336 -3.97 0.15 5.24
C ASN A 336 -5.32 0.80 4.97
N GLY A 337 -6.34 0.01 4.72
CA GLY A 337 -7.69 0.49 4.43
C GLY A 337 -8.67 -0.66 4.31
N SER A 338 -9.90 -0.35 3.95
CA SER A 338 -10.96 -1.34 3.69
C SER A 338 -11.72 -0.98 2.42
N CYS A 339 -12.06 -2.02 1.64
CA CYS A 339 -12.85 -1.90 0.43
C CYS A 339 -14.32 -2.04 0.77
N THR A 340 -15.07 -0.94 0.87
CA THR A 340 -16.49 -1.00 1.18
C THR A 340 -17.21 0.30 0.84
N GLU A 341 -18.49 0.22 0.48
CA GLU A 341 -19.38 1.36 0.40
C GLU A 341 -19.98 1.71 1.78
N ASP A 342 -19.99 0.77 2.72
CA ASP A 342 -20.43 1.02 4.10
C ASP A 342 -19.36 1.83 4.87
N ASP A 343 -19.61 3.11 5.02
CA ASP A 343 -18.70 4.02 5.71
C ASP A 343 -18.66 3.79 7.23
N GLY A 344 -19.69 3.21 7.82
CA GLY A 344 -19.69 2.75 9.22
C GLY A 344 -18.71 1.60 9.41
N LEU A 345 -18.73 0.62 8.52
CA LEU A 345 -17.77 -0.48 8.51
C LEU A 345 -16.34 0.03 8.29
N ARG A 346 -16.11 0.95 7.33
CA ARG A 346 -14.79 1.56 7.09
C ARG A 346 -14.25 2.23 8.36
N LYS A 347 -15.10 3.01 9.03
CA LYS A 347 -14.74 3.67 10.28
C LYS A 347 -14.33 2.67 11.36
N LYS A 348 -15.10 1.59 11.51
CA LYS A 348 -14.80 0.51 12.46
C LYS A 348 -13.48 -0.18 12.12
N VAL A 349 -13.26 -0.56 10.87
CA VAL A 349 -12.02 -1.23 10.43
C VAL A 349 -10.81 -0.33 10.66
N LEU A 350 -10.91 0.95 10.34
CA LEU A 350 -9.86 1.93 10.59
C LEU A 350 -9.54 2.04 12.09
N HIS A 351 -10.56 2.16 12.93
CA HIS A 351 -10.40 2.20 14.39
C HIS A 351 -9.67 0.96 14.92
N ASP A 352 -10.16 -0.22 14.55
CA ASP A 352 -9.64 -1.49 15.04
C ASP A 352 -8.17 -1.70 14.62
N HIS A 353 -7.79 -1.34 13.38
CA HIS A 353 -6.40 -1.41 12.94
C HIS A 353 -5.50 -0.43 13.71
N LEU A 354 -5.93 0.83 13.89
CA LEU A 354 -5.18 1.82 14.65
C LEU A 354 -5.02 1.43 16.12
N GLN A 355 -5.99 0.74 16.70
CA GLN A 355 -5.91 0.17 18.04
C GLN A 355 -4.76 -0.84 18.16
N TYR A 356 -4.61 -1.73 17.16
CA TYR A 356 -3.50 -2.69 17.12
C TYR A 356 -2.15 -2.05 16.81
N VAL A 357 -2.12 -0.95 16.05
CA VAL A 357 -0.90 -0.14 15.85
C VAL A 357 -0.47 0.48 17.20
N LEU A 358 -1.40 1.07 17.95
CA LEU A 358 -1.11 1.59 19.31
C LEU A 358 -0.63 0.50 20.25
N LYS A 359 -1.20 -0.70 20.19
CA LYS A 359 -0.71 -1.85 20.97
C LYS A 359 0.76 -2.12 20.67
N ALA A 360 1.16 -2.15 19.39
CA ALA A 360 2.55 -2.36 18.99
C ALA A 360 3.47 -1.25 19.53
N ILE A 361 3.04 0.02 19.44
CA ILE A 361 3.79 1.17 19.95
C ILE A 361 3.96 1.06 21.47
N ASN A 362 2.89 0.74 22.20
CA ASN A 362 2.92 0.61 23.66
C ASN A 362 3.80 -0.56 24.14
N GLU A 363 4.03 -1.57 23.30
CA GLU A 363 4.99 -2.65 23.54
C GLU A 363 6.43 -2.30 23.10
N GLY A 364 6.70 -1.06 22.70
CA GLY A 364 8.03 -0.57 22.34
C GLY A 364 8.48 -0.86 20.93
N ILE A 365 7.57 -1.28 20.03
CA ILE A 365 7.90 -1.42 18.60
C ILE A 365 7.96 -0.02 17.97
N PRO A 366 9.06 0.38 17.30
CA PRO A 366 9.26 1.71 16.76
C PRO A 366 8.44 1.92 15.47
N VAL A 367 7.12 1.96 15.59
CA VAL A 367 6.22 2.32 14.50
C VAL A 367 6.21 3.85 14.38
N LYS A 368 6.60 4.37 13.23
CA LYS A 368 6.77 5.82 12.99
C LYS A 368 5.60 6.47 12.28
N GLY A 369 4.71 5.68 11.70
CA GLY A 369 3.58 6.27 11.00
C GLY A 369 2.62 5.25 10.41
N TYR A 370 1.50 5.82 9.98
CA TYR A 370 0.39 5.11 9.33
C TYR A 370 -0.15 5.98 8.20
N PHE A 371 -0.29 5.40 7.00
CA PHE A 371 -0.92 6.00 5.85
C PHE A 371 -2.18 5.22 5.48
N HIS A 372 -3.32 5.92 5.45
CA HIS A 372 -4.57 5.31 5.00
C HIS A 372 -4.59 5.17 3.47
N TRP A 373 -4.89 4.00 2.99
CA TRP A 373 -5.22 3.76 1.60
C TRP A 373 -6.74 3.75 1.43
N SER A 374 -7.30 4.71 0.74
CA SER A 374 -6.68 5.77 -0.03
C SER A 374 -7.28 7.12 0.34
N THR A 375 -6.66 8.21 -0.10
CA THR A 375 -7.22 9.55 0.07
C THR A 375 -8.57 9.64 -0.62
N PHE A 376 -8.63 9.27 -1.91
CA PHE A 376 -9.81 9.32 -2.76
C PHE A 376 -10.26 7.91 -3.18
N ASP A 377 -11.56 7.73 -3.41
CA ASP A 377 -12.00 6.64 -4.27
C ASP A 377 -11.34 6.81 -5.64
N ASN A 378 -10.74 5.76 -6.15
CA ASN A 378 -9.88 5.83 -7.33
C ASN A 378 -10.10 4.64 -8.28
N PHE A 379 -9.31 4.54 -9.33
CA PHE A 379 -9.25 3.36 -10.18
C PHE A 379 -8.40 2.28 -9.50
N GLU A 380 -9.04 1.28 -8.88
CA GLU A 380 -8.36 0.28 -8.06
C GLU A 380 -7.76 -0.83 -8.91
N LEU A 381 -6.58 -0.55 -9.50
CA LEU A 381 -5.77 -1.51 -10.25
C LEU A 381 -6.60 -2.35 -11.25
N ALA A 382 -6.46 -3.68 -11.21
CA ALA A 382 -7.19 -4.59 -12.10
C ALA A 382 -8.72 -4.58 -11.87
N THR A 383 -9.22 -4.12 -10.73
CA THR A 383 -10.66 -4.19 -10.39
C THR A 383 -11.48 -3.01 -10.91
N GLY A 384 -10.85 -1.85 -11.18
CA GLY A 384 -11.54 -0.64 -11.65
C GLY A 384 -12.14 0.23 -10.52
N PRO A 385 -12.94 1.26 -10.84
CA PRO A 385 -13.45 2.24 -9.87
C PRO A 385 -14.59 1.74 -8.99
N SER A 386 -15.09 0.52 -9.20
CA SER A 386 -16.15 -0.06 -8.35
C SER A 386 -15.68 -0.37 -6.93
N ARG A 387 -14.38 -0.42 -6.69
CA ARG A 387 -13.79 -0.70 -5.37
C ARG A 387 -13.48 0.58 -4.61
N LYS A 388 -14.13 0.76 -3.46
CA LYS A 388 -14.15 2.01 -2.70
C LYS A 388 -13.27 1.93 -1.46
N PHE A 389 -12.10 2.58 -1.51
CA PHE A 389 -11.16 2.68 -0.39
C PHE A 389 -11.04 4.09 0.19
N GLY A 390 -11.44 5.10 -0.57
CA GLY A 390 -11.21 6.51 -0.24
C GLY A 390 -11.86 6.98 1.06
N LEU A 391 -11.19 7.88 1.76
CA LEU A 391 -11.78 8.74 2.80
C LEU A 391 -12.58 9.88 2.17
N VAL A 392 -12.23 10.25 0.94
CA VAL A 392 -13.00 11.14 0.08
C VAL A 392 -13.68 10.31 -0.99
N GLY A 393 -15.00 10.37 -1.05
CA GLY A 393 -15.78 9.74 -2.09
C GLY A 393 -15.62 10.49 -3.42
N VAL A 394 -15.55 9.74 -4.52
CA VAL A 394 -15.62 10.28 -5.89
C VAL A 394 -16.78 9.62 -6.60
N ASP A 395 -17.68 10.42 -7.15
CA ASP A 395 -18.80 9.88 -7.92
C ASP A 395 -18.40 9.69 -9.40
N PHE A 396 -18.07 8.45 -9.74
CA PHE A 396 -17.72 8.07 -11.13
C PHE A 396 -18.90 8.08 -12.10
N LYS A 397 -20.13 8.22 -11.61
CA LYS A 397 -21.34 8.37 -12.44
C LYS A 397 -21.60 9.83 -12.82
N ASP A 398 -21.08 10.76 -12.03
CA ASP A 398 -21.13 12.19 -12.33
C ASP A 398 -19.96 12.56 -13.26
N PRO A 399 -20.21 13.13 -14.45
CA PRO A 399 -19.15 13.64 -15.33
C PRO A 399 -18.23 14.66 -14.66
N LYS A 400 -18.71 15.35 -13.61
CA LYS A 400 -17.90 16.27 -12.81
C LYS A 400 -17.00 15.58 -11.81
N LEU A 401 -17.17 14.26 -11.60
CA LEU A 401 -16.41 13.49 -10.62
C LEU A 401 -16.41 14.19 -9.24
N GLU A 402 -17.59 14.53 -8.71
CA GLU A 402 -17.72 15.27 -7.45
C GLU A 402 -16.95 14.59 -6.32
N ARG A 403 -16.27 15.39 -5.49
CA ARG A 403 -15.54 14.93 -4.30
C ARG A 403 -16.34 15.24 -3.05
N LYS A 404 -16.41 14.27 -2.13
CA LYS A 404 -17.08 14.44 -0.84
C LYS A 404 -16.34 13.70 0.26
N ILE A 405 -15.96 14.42 1.34
CA ILE A 405 -15.41 13.79 2.53
C ILE A 405 -16.46 12.85 3.13
N LYS A 406 -16.06 11.60 3.39
CA LYS A 406 -16.91 10.62 4.06
C LYS A 406 -16.84 10.77 5.58
N GLY A 407 -17.80 10.23 6.31
CA GLY A 407 -17.76 10.24 7.79
C GLY A 407 -16.53 9.55 8.38
N SER A 408 -15.97 8.55 7.66
CA SER A 408 -14.67 7.95 8.01
C SER A 408 -13.50 8.91 7.79
N GLY A 409 -13.58 9.80 6.80
CA GLY A 409 -12.61 10.88 6.57
C GLY A 409 -12.62 11.90 7.70
N GLU A 410 -13.82 12.33 8.12
CA GLU A 410 -13.98 13.20 9.29
C GLU A 410 -13.44 12.56 10.57
N TYR A 411 -13.68 11.28 10.74
CA TYR A 411 -13.17 10.52 11.87
C TYR A 411 -11.64 10.44 11.87
N TYR A 412 -11.04 10.15 10.70
CA TYR A 412 -9.59 10.10 10.54
C TYR A 412 -8.93 11.45 10.78
N HIS A 413 -9.53 12.54 10.25
CA HIS A 413 -9.08 13.91 10.52
C HIS A 413 -9.00 14.20 12.02
N LYS A 414 -10.04 13.87 12.78
CA LYS A 414 -10.05 14.07 14.24
C LYS A 414 -8.94 13.30 14.96
N ILE A 415 -8.67 12.05 14.56
CA ILE A 415 -7.55 11.26 15.08
C ILE A 415 -6.21 11.93 14.76
N ALA A 416 -6.03 12.36 13.51
CA ALA A 416 -4.78 12.99 13.07
C ALA A 416 -4.53 14.34 13.76
N ALA A 417 -5.58 15.13 14.00
CA ALA A 417 -5.51 16.42 14.68
C ALA A 417 -5.22 16.27 16.17
N SER A 418 -5.87 15.33 16.86
CA SER A 418 -5.72 15.11 18.30
C SER A 418 -4.55 14.19 18.67
N LYS A 419 -3.97 13.48 17.70
CA LYS A 419 -2.98 12.41 17.93
C LYS A 419 -3.47 11.36 18.93
N SER A 420 -4.77 11.11 18.96
CA SER A 420 -5.36 10.13 19.86
C SER A 420 -6.39 9.25 19.15
N LEU A 421 -6.49 7.99 19.55
CA LEU A 421 -7.53 7.11 19.08
C LEU A 421 -8.88 7.50 19.74
N ILE A 422 -9.76 8.05 18.95
CA ILE A 422 -11.08 8.51 19.40
C ILE A 422 -12.02 7.30 19.46
N PRO A 423 -12.77 7.12 20.58
CA PRO A 423 -13.77 6.06 20.64
C PRO A 423 -14.79 6.15 19.51
N LEU A 424 -15.22 5.01 19.02
CA LEU A 424 -16.39 4.97 18.14
C LEU A 424 -17.62 5.25 19.01
N ASN A 425 -18.36 6.30 18.69
CA ASN A 425 -19.68 6.48 19.32
C ASN A 425 -20.59 5.34 18.84
N PRO A 426 -21.38 4.73 19.74
CA PRO A 426 -22.31 3.65 19.41
C PRO A 426 -23.37 4.11 18.39
#